data_9c57d646458965c2666c3b6093bbcb67
#
_entry.id   9c57d646458965c2666c3b6093bbcb67
#
_cell.length_a   1.000
_cell.length_b   1.000
_cell.length_c   1.000
_cell.angle_alpha   90.00
_cell.angle_beta   90.00
_cell.angle_gamma   90.00
#
_symmetry.space_group_name_H-M   'P 1'
#
loop_
_entity.id
_entity.type
_entity.pdbx_description
1 polymer ?
#
loop_
_entity_poly.entity_id
_entity_poly.type
_entity_poly.pdbx_seq_one_letter_code
_entity_poly.pdbx_strand_id
1 'polypeptide(L)'
;MRHFALLIGLLLLASGCLHPGDGEANQTPKAKADTESGGRTFAPDAQIWFTGAGSRDPDGAYLEYFWDFDRNDQHDEMIIGDVNNNGRASHAYPDEGGYTATLTVRDVDGAEDTATVTVTIKGESTSLRAIITTNDETEATYRPGQPVEVDFSAADSTAEGSITKYEWDFSYDSSVGFAADEEGDSDEATREFESGVFVIALRITDSLGESDEANEPVRLYINYNNTDTRVIGSGTHEHDLPVNDLGLYAGGNLRYIQLRLEYDAGGSHGADLDLYLYNLTGEEVARNETHDTSQTEQVNTILLEYDNSTHNVWFDEEGELGDWTVEVVHQRSWGADPEYTLWMDVIYWDD
;
A
#
# COMPACT_ATOMS: atom_id res chain seq x y z
N MET A 1 84.21 -46.27 8.23
CA MET A 1 83.82 -45.00 8.80
C MET A 1 82.28 -44.92 8.81
N ARG A 2 81.68 -44.97 9.92
CA ARG A 2 80.22 -45.11 10.10
C ARG A 2 79.61 -43.70 10.27
N HIS A 3 78.68 -43.33 9.39
CA HIS A 3 77.89 -42.15 9.52
C HIS A 3 76.56 -42.48 10.23
N PHE A 4 76.41 -41.93 11.43
CA PHE A 4 75.17 -41.95 12.20
C PHE A 4 74.30 -40.81 11.67
N ALA A 5 73.15 -41.15 11.13
CA ALA A 5 72.09 -40.17 10.80
C ALA A 5 71.12 -40.07 11.96
N LEU A 6 71.09 -38.87 12.57
CA LEU A 6 70.18 -38.53 13.67
C LEU A 6 68.79 -38.12 13.07
N LEU A 7 67.76 -38.92 13.31
CA LEU A 7 66.39 -38.60 12.92
C LEU A 7 65.75 -37.79 14.02
N ILE A 8 65.58 -36.46 13.80
CA ILE A 8 64.83 -35.60 14.70
C ILE A 8 63.37 -35.68 14.29
N GLY A 9 62.59 -36.41 15.07
CA GLY A 9 61.14 -36.47 14.93
C GLY A 9 60.52 -35.15 15.46
N LEU A 10 59.96 -34.35 14.54
CA LEU A 10 59.17 -33.16 14.88
C LEU A 10 57.75 -33.61 15.27
N LEU A 11 57.47 -33.58 16.55
CA LEU A 11 56.14 -33.83 17.07
C LEU A 11 55.32 -32.56 16.93
N LEU A 12 54.53 -32.42 15.85
CA LEU A 12 53.53 -31.40 15.70
C LEU A 12 52.37 -31.70 16.68
N LEU A 13 52.36 -31.02 17.80
CA LEU A 13 51.16 -30.94 18.63
C LEU A 13 50.13 -30.07 17.90
N ALA A 14 49.22 -30.72 17.18
CA ALA A 14 48.00 -30.08 16.76
C ALA A 14 47.17 -29.76 18.01
N SER A 15 47.24 -28.54 18.48
CA SER A 15 46.29 -28.00 19.46
C SER A 15 44.98 -27.79 18.73
N GLY A 16 44.21 -28.87 18.57
CA GLY A 16 42.81 -28.74 18.25
C GLY A 16 42.11 -28.08 19.43
N CYS A 17 41.64 -26.88 19.25
CA CYS A 17 40.64 -26.34 20.17
C CYS A 17 39.41 -27.24 20.10
N LEU A 18 39.32 -28.16 21.07
CA LEU A 18 38.07 -28.80 21.38
C LEU A 18 37.14 -27.70 21.90
N HIS A 19 36.20 -27.27 21.08
CA HIS A 19 35.01 -26.65 21.57
C HIS A 19 34.18 -27.75 22.30
N PRO A 20 33.82 -27.54 23.55
CA PRO A 20 32.81 -28.37 24.17
C PRO A 20 31.45 -27.86 23.72
N GLY A 21 31.04 -28.21 22.52
CA GLY A 21 29.70 -28.09 22.02
C GLY A 21 29.11 -29.49 21.95
N ASP A 22 28.01 -29.68 22.58
CA ASP A 22 27.20 -30.90 22.62
C ASP A 22 27.07 -31.40 21.19
N GLY A 23 27.47 -32.66 20.96
CA GLY A 23 27.55 -33.26 19.62
C GLY A 23 26.18 -33.56 19.02
N GLU A 24 25.41 -32.53 18.74
CA GLU A 24 24.29 -32.66 17.81
C GLU A 24 24.87 -32.78 16.39
N ALA A 25 24.43 -33.80 15.68
CA ALA A 25 24.82 -33.98 14.28
C ALA A 25 24.27 -32.83 13.47
N ASN A 26 25.11 -32.30 12.56
CA ASN A 26 24.66 -31.25 11.60
C ASN A 26 23.36 -31.66 10.92
N GLN A 27 22.39 -30.77 10.91
CA GLN A 27 21.09 -30.98 10.26
C GLN A 27 21.10 -30.30 8.89
N THR A 28 20.59 -30.98 7.89
CA THR A 28 20.48 -30.46 6.54
C THR A 28 19.57 -29.22 6.52
N PRO A 29 19.99 -28.12 5.91
CA PRO A 29 19.16 -26.93 5.76
C PRO A 29 17.87 -27.23 4.97
N LYS A 30 16.91 -26.32 5.02
CA LYS A 30 15.66 -26.38 4.26
C LYS A 30 15.59 -25.20 3.29
N ALA A 31 15.66 -25.51 2.01
CA ALA A 31 15.55 -24.54 0.93
C ALA A 31 14.09 -24.09 0.73
N LYS A 32 13.92 -22.81 0.41
CA LYS A 32 12.68 -22.25 -0.09
C LYS A 32 12.98 -21.23 -1.17
N ALA A 33 12.45 -21.43 -2.38
CA ALA A 33 12.61 -20.53 -3.52
C ALA A 33 11.28 -19.89 -3.87
N ASP A 34 11.31 -18.60 -4.15
CA ASP A 34 10.14 -17.83 -4.61
C ASP A 34 10.59 -16.66 -5.50
N THR A 35 9.65 -15.95 -6.13
CA THR A 35 9.89 -14.61 -6.66
C THR A 35 9.55 -13.58 -5.57
N GLU A 36 10.20 -12.42 -5.55
CA GLU A 36 9.92 -11.37 -4.55
C GLU A 36 8.48 -10.85 -4.64
N SER A 37 7.96 -10.70 -5.85
CA SER A 37 6.58 -10.27 -6.07
C SER A 37 5.53 -11.35 -5.78
N GLY A 38 5.94 -12.62 -5.58
CA GLY A 38 5.02 -13.76 -5.58
C GLY A 38 4.44 -14.09 -6.96
N GLY A 39 4.64 -13.24 -7.96
CA GLY A 39 4.17 -13.42 -9.33
C GLY A 39 4.84 -14.62 -10.03
N ARG A 40 4.15 -15.21 -11.00
CA ARG A 40 4.64 -16.35 -11.77
C ARG A 40 4.66 -16.11 -13.28
N THR A 41 4.07 -15.02 -13.76
CA THR A 41 4.05 -14.65 -15.16
C THR A 41 4.73 -13.30 -15.34
N PHE A 42 5.64 -13.22 -16.32
CA PHE A 42 6.45 -12.03 -16.58
C PHE A 42 6.60 -11.85 -18.09
N ALA A 43 6.85 -10.63 -18.54
CA ALA A 43 7.17 -10.34 -19.92
C ALA A 43 8.58 -10.85 -20.31
N PRO A 44 8.87 -11.11 -21.61
CA PRO A 44 10.22 -11.32 -22.10
C PRO A 44 11.12 -10.16 -21.70
N ASP A 45 12.37 -10.47 -21.37
CA ASP A 45 13.40 -9.52 -20.93
C ASP A 45 13.08 -8.76 -19.61
N ALA A 46 11.93 -9.04 -18.98
CA ALA A 46 11.64 -8.46 -17.69
C ALA A 46 12.63 -8.96 -16.62
N GLN A 47 13.14 -8.05 -15.81
CA GLN A 47 14.02 -8.40 -14.70
C GLN A 47 13.21 -9.01 -13.56
N ILE A 48 13.32 -10.31 -13.37
CA ILE A 48 12.63 -11.05 -12.32
C ILE A 48 13.55 -11.13 -11.10
N TRP A 49 13.04 -10.69 -9.95
CA TRP A 49 13.74 -10.84 -8.69
C TRP A 49 13.32 -12.13 -8.00
N PHE A 50 14.30 -12.99 -7.75
CA PHE A 50 14.13 -14.26 -7.03
C PHE A 50 14.63 -14.11 -5.61
N THR A 51 14.05 -14.88 -4.70
CA THR A 51 14.39 -14.83 -3.28
C THR A 51 14.45 -16.23 -2.67
N GLY A 52 15.46 -16.43 -1.83
CA GLY A 52 15.59 -17.59 -0.95
C GLY A 52 15.02 -17.33 0.45
N ALA A 53 14.28 -16.23 0.63
CA ALA A 53 13.69 -15.88 1.93
C ALA A 53 12.82 -17.00 2.48
N GLY A 54 13.02 -17.36 3.75
CA GLY A 54 12.36 -18.50 4.38
C GLY A 54 13.13 -19.82 4.27
N SER A 55 14.26 -19.88 3.56
CA SER A 55 15.23 -20.94 3.76
C SER A 55 15.79 -20.85 5.17
N ARG A 56 16.00 -21.98 5.80
CA ARG A 56 16.47 -22.03 7.18
C ARG A 56 17.32 -23.26 7.44
N ASP A 57 18.26 -23.10 8.31
CA ASP A 57 19.01 -24.20 8.89
C ASP A 57 18.44 -24.50 10.29
N PRO A 58 18.06 -25.76 10.58
CA PRO A 58 17.46 -26.12 11.87
C PRO A 58 18.39 -25.91 13.06
N ASP A 59 19.71 -26.00 12.89
CA ASP A 59 20.69 -25.78 13.94
C ASP A 59 21.24 -24.35 13.99
N GLY A 60 20.65 -23.44 13.16
CA GLY A 60 20.86 -22.01 13.25
C GLY A 60 22.13 -21.50 12.57
N ALA A 61 22.72 -22.28 11.71
CA ALA A 61 23.89 -21.91 10.98
C ALA A 61 23.58 -20.93 9.83
N TYR A 62 24.63 -20.37 9.31
CA TYR A 62 24.69 -19.45 8.22
C TYR A 62 24.46 -20.17 6.89
N LEU A 63 23.71 -19.61 5.95
CA LEU A 63 23.42 -20.20 4.65
C LEU A 63 24.14 -19.47 3.52
N GLU A 64 24.68 -20.24 2.60
CA GLU A 64 25.09 -19.82 1.26
C GLU A 64 23.96 -20.16 0.28
N TYR A 65 23.73 -19.30 -0.72
CA TYR A 65 22.67 -19.43 -1.71
C TYR A 65 23.28 -19.50 -3.11
N PHE A 66 22.83 -20.49 -3.89
CA PHE A 66 23.29 -20.68 -5.26
C PHE A 66 22.09 -20.83 -6.17
N TRP A 67 22.00 -19.98 -7.19
CA TRP A 67 20.93 -20.01 -8.19
C TRP A 67 21.42 -20.58 -9.50
N ASP A 68 20.61 -21.44 -10.11
CA ASP A 68 20.74 -21.97 -11.47
C ASP A 68 19.42 -21.64 -12.19
N PHE A 69 19.50 -20.74 -13.19
CA PHE A 69 18.34 -20.23 -13.90
C PHE A 69 18.05 -20.94 -15.21
N ASP A 70 19.04 -21.65 -15.78
CA ASP A 70 18.94 -22.33 -17.09
C ASP A 70 18.96 -23.87 -16.98
N ARG A 71 19.08 -24.41 -15.78
CA ARG A 71 19.11 -25.83 -15.48
C ARG A 71 20.27 -26.59 -16.17
N ASN A 72 21.40 -25.97 -16.28
CA ASN A 72 22.60 -26.61 -16.79
C ASN A 72 23.47 -27.26 -15.70
N ASP A 73 22.95 -27.32 -14.47
CA ASP A 73 23.62 -27.82 -13.27
C ASP A 73 24.89 -27.03 -12.90
N GLN A 74 25.00 -25.79 -13.36
CA GLN A 74 26.02 -24.84 -12.95
C GLN A 74 25.33 -23.65 -12.25
N HIS A 75 26.01 -23.14 -11.23
CA HIS A 75 25.44 -21.98 -10.51
C HIS A 75 25.71 -20.70 -11.31
N ASP A 76 24.65 -20.05 -11.78
CA ASP A 76 24.71 -18.78 -12.48
C ASP A 76 25.02 -17.63 -11.54
N GLU A 77 24.51 -17.69 -10.31
CA GLU A 77 24.73 -16.67 -9.30
C GLU A 77 24.94 -17.31 -7.92
N MET A 78 25.99 -16.85 -7.24
CA MET A 78 26.35 -17.27 -5.90
C MET A 78 26.27 -16.08 -4.95
N ILE A 79 25.45 -16.19 -3.92
CA ILE A 79 25.30 -15.17 -2.89
C ILE A 79 25.79 -15.74 -1.56
N ILE A 80 26.97 -15.27 -1.14
CA ILE A 80 27.59 -15.72 0.09
C ILE A 80 27.04 -14.90 1.26
N GLY A 81 26.38 -15.59 2.17
CA GLY A 81 26.31 -15.24 3.56
C GLY A 81 25.80 -13.86 3.92
N ASP A 82 24.90 -13.26 3.15
CA ASP A 82 24.25 -12.04 3.59
C ASP A 82 22.90 -12.37 4.23
N VAL A 83 22.87 -12.37 5.56
CA VAL A 83 21.64 -12.55 6.36
C VAL A 83 20.57 -11.50 6.02
N ASN A 84 20.92 -10.40 5.36
CA ASN A 84 20.02 -9.33 4.95
C ASN A 84 19.53 -9.47 3.50
N ASN A 85 20.20 -10.25 2.67
CA ASN A 85 19.85 -10.40 1.24
C ASN A 85 18.93 -11.61 0.98
N ASN A 86 18.72 -12.49 1.94
CA ASN A 86 17.84 -13.65 1.84
C ASN A 86 17.99 -14.47 0.54
N GLY A 87 19.22 -14.53 0.00
CA GLY A 87 19.49 -15.19 -1.28
C GLY A 87 18.82 -14.50 -2.47
N ARG A 88 18.71 -13.17 -2.45
CA ARG A 88 18.11 -12.38 -3.51
C ARG A 88 18.98 -12.36 -4.75
N ALA A 89 18.43 -12.75 -5.88
CA ALA A 89 19.09 -12.74 -7.20
C ALA A 89 18.12 -12.19 -8.25
N SER A 90 18.65 -11.79 -9.41
CA SER A 90 17.80 -11.35 -10.51
C SER A 90 18.20 -12.01 -11.82
N HIS A 91 17.20 -12.38 -12.61
CA HIS A 91 17.40 -12.95 -13.93
C HIS A 91 16.31 -12.50 -14.90
N ALA A 92 16.63 -12.42 -16.19
CA ALA A 92 15.69 -12.12 -17.25
C ALA A 92 15.73 -13.22 -18.30
N TYR A 93 14.57 -13.68 -18.76
CA TYR A 93 14.44 -14.66 -19.82
C TYR A 93 14.00 -13.98 -21.11
N PRO A 94 14.74 -14.12 -22.23
CA PRO A 94 14.41 -13.38 -23.45
C PRO A 94 13.27 -14.03 -24.25
N ASP A 95 13.06 -15.33 -24.14
CA ASP A 95 12.10 -16.07 -24.93
C ASP A 95 10.88 -16.47 -24.11
N GLU A 96 9.73 -16.49 -24.76
CA GLU A 96 8.50 -17.02 -24.15
C GLU A 96 8.63 -18.49 -23.79
N GLY A 97 8.05 -18.89 -22.68
CA GLY A 97 8.09 -20.27 -22.21
C GLY A 97 8.00 -20.43 -20.72
N GLY A 98 8.01 -21.66 -20.28
CA GLY A 98 8.06 -22.01 -18.86
C GLY A 98 9.51 -22.26 -18.43
N TYR A 99 9.96 -21.51 -17.42
CA TYR A 99 11.32 -21.61 -16.88
C TYR A 99 11.26 -22.04 -15.42
N THR A 100 12.26 -22.82 -15.03
CA THR A 100 12.38 -23.27 -13.65
C THR A 100 13.76 -22.89 -13.12
N ALA A 101 13.78 -21.95 -12.19
CA ALA A 101 14.98 -21.62 -11.44
C ALA A 101 15.14 -22.58 -10.25
N THR A 102 16.37 -23.02 -10.02
CA THR A 102 16.73 -23.88 -8.89
C THR A 102 17.58 -23.11 -7.90
N LEU A 103 17.18 -23.11 -6.64
CA LEU A 103 17.96 -22.62 -5.52
C LEU A 103 18.59 -23.78 -4.78
N THR A 104 19.90 -23.78 -4.60
CA THR A 104 20.61 -24.63 -3.65
C THR A 104 21.02 -23.78 -2.46
N VAL A 105 20.72 -24.22 -1.25
CA VAL A 105 21.27 -23.65 -0.02
C VAL A 105 22.25 -24.60 0.60
N ARG A 106 23.35 -24.07 1.13
CA ARG A 106 24.42 -24.84 1.78
C ARG A 106 24.72 -24.22 3.14
N ASP A 107 24.84 -25.07 4.15
CA ASP A 107 25.29 -24.67 5.48
C ASP A 107 26.81 -24.59 5.59
N VAL A 108 27.32 -24.18 6.75
CA VAL A 108 28.78 -24.06 7.01
C VAL A 108 29.49 -25.39 7.07
N ASP A 109 28.79 -26.49 7.32
CA ASP A 109 29.32 -27.84 7.39
C ASP A 109 29.24 -28.57 6.05
N GLY A 110 28.65 -27.92 5.03
CA GLY A 110 28.58 -28.34 3.64
C GLY A 110 27.37 -29.22 3.30
N ALA A 111 26.37 -29.34 4.19
CA ALA A 111 25.12 -29.98 3.83
C ALA A 111 24.26 -29.08 2.94
N GLU A 112 23.52 -29.65 2.01
CA GLU A 112 22.77 -28.93 0.99
C GLU A 112 21.31 -29.37 0.92
N ASP A 113 20.43 -28.43 0.53
CA ASP A 113 19.07 -28.71 0.14
C ASP A 113 18.69 -27.81 -1.06
N THR A 114 17.71 -28.23 -1.86
CA THR A 114 17.31 -27.55 -3.06
C THR A 114 15.82 -27.26 -3.09
N ALA A 115 15.44 -26.10 -3.67
CA ALA A 115 14.06 -25.75 -3.96
C ALA A 115 13.98 -25.16 -5.37
N THR A 116 12.82 -25.29 -5.99
CA THR A 116 12.60 -24.74 -7.34
C THR A 116 11.44 -23.75 -7.34
N VAL A 117 11.54 -22.77 -8.24
CA VAL A 117 10.45 -21.88 -8.59
C VAL A 117 10.26 -21.86 -10.08
N THR A 118 9.02 -22.05 -10.53
CA THR A 118 8.68 -22.00 -11.96
C THR A 118 8.03 -20.67 -12.27
N VAL A 119 8.48 -20.03 -13.34
CA VAL A 119 7.92 -18.81 -13.92
C VAL A 119 7.52 -19.06 -15.37
N THR A 120 6.50 -18.38 -15.84
CA THR A 120 6.07 -18.37 -17.23
C THR A 120 6.44 -17.04 -17.84
N ILE A 121 7.22 -17.06 -18.92
CA ILE A 121 7.49 -15.87 -19.73
C ILE A 121 6.49 -15.86 -20.86
N LYS A 122 5.68 -14.82 -20.89
CA LYS A 122 4.68 -14.62 -21.94
C LYS A 122 4.80 -13.16 -22.38
N GLY A 123 5.02 -12.95 -23.67
CA GLY A 123 4.92 -11.63 -24.28
C GLY A 123 3.50 -11.10 -24.11
N GLU A 124 3.40 -9.80 -23.96
CA GLU A 124 2.09 -9.20 -24.16
C GLU A 124 1.61 -9.59 -25.54
N SER A 125 0.44 -10.20 -25.63
CA SER A 125 -0.20 -10.35 -26.94
C SER A 125 -0.32 -8.94 -27.51
N THR A 126 0.42 -8.65 -28.56
CA THR A 126 0.40 -7.32 -29.20
C THR A 126 -1.00 -6.98 -29.71
N SER A 127 -1.93 -7.90 -29.62
CA SER A 127 -3.30 -7.79 -30.04
C SER A 127 -4.28 -7.62 -28.89
N LEU A 128 -4.06 -8.25 -27.72
CA LEU A 128 -4.93 -8.08 -26.55
C LEU A 128 -4.35 -7.01 -25.64
N ARG A 129 -5.08 -5.91 -25.51
CA ARG A 129 -4.70 -4.78 -24.68
C ARG A 129 -5.92 -4.16 -24.03
N ALA A 130 -5.96 -4.17 -22.70
CA ALA A 130 -6.93 -3.45 -21.94
C ALA A 130 -6.56 -1.97 -21.85
N ILE A 131 -7.53 -1.11 -22.15
CA ILE A 131 -7.43 0.33 -22.00
C ILE A 131 -8.69 0.80 -21.29
N ILE A 132 -8.52 1.50 -20.19
CA ILE A 132 -9.58 2.15 -19.44
C ILE A 132 -9.48 3.67 -19.64
N THR A 133 -10.60 4.29 -19.92
CA THR A 133 -10.71 5.75 -20.03
C THR A 133 -11.94 6.25 -19.29
N THR A 134 -11.94 7.52 -18.95
CA THR A 134 -13.11 8.25 -18.49
C THR A 134 -13.17 9.59 -19.23
N ASN A 135 -14.38 10.07 -19.54
CA ASN A 135 -14.61 11.40 -20.10
C ASN A 135 -14.92 12.41 -19.00
N ASP A 136 -15.09 11.96 -17.78
CA ASP A 136 -15.37 12.79 -16.63
C ASP A 136 -14.08 13.36 -16.04
N GLU A 137 -14.23 14.41 -15.24
CA GLU A 137 -13.10 14.97 -14.49
C GLU A 137 -12.68 13.96 -13.42
N THR A 138 -11.37 13.76 -13.30
CA THR A 138 -10.80 12.87 -12.27
C THR A 138 -10.73 13.51 -10.89
N GLU A 139 -11.03 14.81 -10.81
CA GLU A 139 -11.21 15.56 -9.58
C GLU A 139 -12.65 16.08 -9.49
N ALA A 140 -13.36 15.75 -8.44
CA ALA A 140 -14.74 16.15 -8.20
C ALA A 140 -14.98 16.46 -6.72
N THR A 141 -16.19 16.93 -6.40
CA THR A 141 -16.57 17.23 -5.02
C THR A 141 -17.88 16.55 -4.68
N TYR A 142 -17.81 15.62 -3.74
CA TYR A 142 -18.96 14.99 -3.11
C TYR A 142 -19.60 15.92 -2.06
N ARG A 143 -20.92 15.92 -2.03
CA ARG A 143 -21.73 16.50 -0.94
C ARG A 143 -22.67 15.47 -0.38
N PRO A 144 -22.94 15.44 0.93
CA PRO A 144 -23.82 14.47 1.53
C PRO A 144 -25.16 14.33 0.78
N GLY A 145 -25.45 13.11 0.34
CA GLY A 145 -26.64 12.79 -0.46
C GLY A 145 -26.58 13.21 -1.93
N GLN A 146 -25.40 13.61 -2.44
CA GLN A 146 -25.16 13.94 -3.84
C GLN A 146 -23.90 13.22 -4.30
N PRO A 147 -23.97 11.91 -4.55
CA PRO A 147 -22.81 11.15 -5.03
C PRO A 147 -22.34 11.68 -6.40
N VAL A 148 -21.07 11.47 -6.68
CA VAL A 148 -20.46 11.81 -7.97
C VAL A 148 -20.59 10.58 -8.86
N GLU A 149 -21.35 10.69 -9.94
CA GLU A 149 -21.47 9.67 -10.97
C GLU A 149 -20.31 9.83 -11.97
N VAL A 150 -19.62 8.73 -12.28
CA VAL A 150 -18.50 8.69 -13.23
C VAL A 150 -18.71 7.57 -14.21
N ASP A 151 -18.56 7.89 -15.51
CA ASP A 151 -18.62 6.97 -16.62
C ASP A 151 -17.22 6.51 -17.04
N PHE A 152 -17.06 5.19 -17.18
CA PHE A 152 -15.83 4.55 -17.65
C PHE A 152 -16.06 3.86 -18.97
N SER A 153 -15.03 3.83 -19.82
CA SER A 153 -15.07 3.16 -21.12
C SER A 153 -13.83 2.31 -21.33
N ALA A 154 -14.05 1.13 -21.88
CA ALA A 154 -13.04 0.21 -22.38
C ALA A 154 -13.02 0.15 -23.92
N ALA A 155 -13.69 1.07 -24.61
CA ALA A 155 -13.87 1.07 -26.07
C ALA A 155 -12.56 1.10 -26.87
N ASP A 156 -11.48 1.65 -26.28
CA ASP A 156 -10.16 1.73 -26.88
C ASP A 156 -9.35 0.42 -26.70
N SER A 157 -9.87 -0.55 -25.95
CA SER A 157 -9.25 -1.86 -25.77
C SER A 157 -9.23 -2.64 -27.09
N THR A 158 -8.17 -3.43 -27.29
CA THR A 158 -7.97 -4.18 -28.53
C THR A 158 -7.78 -5.68 -28.27
N ALA A 159 -8.17 -6.52 -29.24
CA ALA A 159 -7.96 -7.95 -29.21
C ALA A 159 -7.71 -8.48 -30.63
N GLU A 160 -7.05 -9.64 -30.78
CA GLU A 160 -6.92 -10.33 -32.06
C GLU A 160 -8.26 -10.88 -32.56
N GLY A 161 -9.12 -11.29 -31.61
CA GLY A 161 -10.51 -11.64 -31.84
C GLY A 161 -11.45 -10.58 -31.30
N SER A 162 -12.63 -10.99 -30.84
CA SER A 162 -13.57 -10.12 -30.15
C SER A 162 -13.30 -10.19 -28.64
N ILE A 163 -13.39 -9.05 -27.95
CA ILE A 163 -13.48 -9.04 -26.49
C ILE A 163 -14.85 -9.61 -26.13
N THR A 164 -14.88 -10.55 -25.20
CA THR A 164 -16.09 -11.27 -24.79
C THR A 164 -16.49 -10.99 -23.36
N LYS A 165 -15.58 -10.39 -22.56
CA LYS A 165 -15.82 -10.08 -21.17
C LYS A 165 -15.03 -8.85 -20.76
N TYR A 166 -15.67 -7.98 -19.99
CA TYR A 166 -15.10 -6.85 -19.29
C TYR A 166 -15.34 -7.05 -17.80
N GLU A 167 -14.31 -6.84 -17.00
CA GLU A 167 -14.33 -6.95 -15.55
C GLU A 167 -13.78 -5.64 -14.98
N TRP A 168 -14.56 -5.00 -14.10
CA TRP A 168 -14.23 -3.72 -13.51
C TRP A 168 -13.99 -3.89 -12.02
N ASP A 169 -12.88 -3.34 -11.55
CA ASP A 169 -12.53 -3.25 -10.12
C ASP A 169 -12.50 -1.76 -9.76
N PHE A 170 -13.51 -1.32 -9.01
CA PHE A 170 -13.68 0.08 -8.62
C PHE A 170 -12.98 0.45 -7.31
N SER A 171 -12.31 -0.52 -6.71
CA SER A 171 -11.57 -0.38 -5.46
C SER A 171 -10.19 -1.05 -5.52
N TYR A 172 -9.58 -1.01 -6.71
CA TYR A 172 -8.34 -1.72 -6.98
C TYR A 172 -7.21 -1.34 -6.02
N ASP A 173 -6.62 -2.36 -5.42
CA ASP A 173 -5.46 -2.26 -4.56
C ASP A 173 -4.33 -3.16 -5.10
N SER A 174 -3.24 -2.54 -5.54
CA SER A 174 -2.10 -3.26 -6.12
C SER A 174 -1.44 -4.26 -5.15
N SER A 175 -1.63 -4.11 -3.84
CA SER A 175 -1.11 -5.04 -2.83
C SER A 175 -1.93 -6.33 -2.72
N VAL A 176 -3.23 -6.24 -3.03
CA VAL A 176 -4.19 -7.34 -3.01
C VAL A 176 -4.33 -7.98 -4.39
N GLY A 177 -4.26 -7.15 -5.44
CA GLY A 177 -4.47 -7.52 -6.83
C GLY A 177 -5.92 -7.33 -7.27
N PHE A 178 -6.18 -7.61 -8.53
CA PHE A 178 -7.47 -7.37 -9.19
C PHE A 178 -8.59 -8.25 -8.61
N ALA A 179 -9.68 -7.61 -8.22
CA ALA A 179 -10.90 -8.26 -7.73
C ALA A 179 -12.13 -7.60 -8.35
N ALA A 180 -12.77 -8.25 -9.34
CA ALA A 180 -13.88 -7.66 -10.06
C ALA A 180 -15.07 -7.35 -9.13
N ASP A 181 -15.52 -6.10 -9.13
CA ASP A 181 -16.79 -5.67 -8.53
C ASP A 181 -17.96 -5.86 -9.50
N GLU A 182 -17.69 -5.70 -10.80
CA GLU A 182 -18.66 -5.81 -11.87
C GLU A 182 -18.06 -6.56 -13.06
N GLU A 183 -18.87 -7.39 -13.73
CA GLU A 183 -18.47 -8.10 -14.94
C GLU A 183 -19.64 -8.17 -15.96
N GLY A 184 -19.30 -8.13 -17.23
CA GLY A 184 -20.29 -8.19 -18.31
C GLY A 184 -19.67 -8.21 -19.70
N ASP A 185 -20.52 -7.99 -20.69
CA ASP A 185 -20.17 -7.87 -22.11
C ASP A 185 -20.16 -6.41 -22.61
N SER A 186 -20.49 -5.46 -21.74
CA SER A 186 -20.44 -4.03 -22.03
C SER A 186 -19.03 -3.49 -21.83
N ASP A 187 -18.56 -2.70 -22.80
CA ASP A 187 -17.35 -1.92 -22.72
C ASP A 187 -17.52 -0.58 -21.96
N GLU A 188 -18.69 -0.37 -21.37
CA GLU A 188 -19.01 0.81 -20.56
C GLU A 188 -19.46 0.38 -19.17
N ALA A 189 -19.08 1.17 -18.16
CA ALA A 189 -19.55 1.05 -16.79
C ALA A 189 -19.78 2.43 -16.18
N THR A 190 -20.79 2.56 -15.33
CA THR A 190 -21.11 3.79 -14.61
C THR A 190 -21.14 3.48 -13.11
N ARG A 191 -20.48 4.32 -12.30
CA ARG A 191 -20.45 4.14 -10.86
C ARG A 191 -20.61 5.47 -10.12
N GLU A 192 -21.35 5.41 -9.00
CA GLU A 192 -21.46 6.51 -8.05
C GLU A 192 -20.39 6.39 -6.95
N PHE A 193 -19.74 7.51 -6.63
CA PHE A 193 -18.71 7.60 -5.62
C PHE A 193 -19.06 8.67 -4.58
N GLU A 194 -18.73 8.40 -3.34
CA GLU A 194 -18.67 9.37 -2.27
C GLU A 194 -17.28 10.01 -2.22
N SER A 195 -16.94 10.74 -1.14
CA SER A 195 -15.61 11.33 -1.00
C SER A 195 -14.53 10.26 -0.79
N GLY A 196 -13.36 10.51 -1.34
CA GLY A 196 -12.21 9.62 -1.20
C GLY A 196 -11.32 9.58 -2.41
N VAL A 197 -10.30 8.74 -2.35
CA VAL A 197 -9.42 8.40 -3.47
C VAL A 197 -9.76 6.99 -3.93
N PHE A 198 -9.99 6.85 -5.23
CA PHE A 198 -10.35 5.57 -5.82
C PHE A 198 -9.41 5.24 -6.97
N VAL A 199 -9.05 3.98 -7.09
CA VAL A 199 -8.31 3.44 -8.23
C VAL A 199 -9.18 2.42 -8.92
N ILE A 200 -9.45 2.65 -10.20
CA ILE A 200 -10.33 1.83 -11.01
C ILE A 200 -9.48 1.07 -12.02
N ALA A 201 -9.54 -0.26 -11.97
CA ALA A 201 -8.84 -1.13 -12.88
C ALA A 201 -9.82 -1.88 -13.79
N LEU A 202 -9.33 -2.28 -14.96
CA LEU A 202 -10.05 -3.02 -15.96
C LEU A 202 -9.28 -4.29 -16.32
N ARG A 203 -10.00 -5.42 -16.40
CA ARG A 203 -9.55 -6.64 -17.05
C ARG A 203 -10.48 -6.98 -18.20
N ILE A 204 -9.92 -7.33 -19.34
CA ILE A 204 -10.67 -7.83 -20.49
C ILE A 204 -10.32 -9.29 -20.76
N THR A 205 -11.25 -10.03 -21.36
CA THR A 205 -11.01 -11.40 -21.86
C THR A 205 -11.53 -11.50 -23.29
N ASP A 206 -10.72 -12.07 -24.17
CA ASP A 206 -11.06 -12.26 -25.57
C ASP A 206 -11.76 -13.60 -25.86
N SER A 207 -12.15 -13.80 -27.13
CA SER A 207 -12.80 -15.02 -27.60
C SER A 207 -11.86 -16.25 -27.61
N LEU A 208 -10.57 -16.08 -27.42
CA LEU A 208 -9.58 -17.15 -27.29
C LEU A 208 -9.36 -17.55 -25.83
N GLY A 209 -9.97 -16.80 -24.88
CA GLY A 209 -9.83 -17.00 -23.44
C GLY A 209 -8.56 -16.37 -22.85
N GLU A 210 -7.89 -15.51 -23.62
CA GLU A 210 -6.77 -14.71 -23.14
C GLU A 210 -7.31 -13.50 -22.37
N SER A 211 -6.63 -13.10 -21.30
CA SER A 211 -7.02 -11.93 -20.49
C SER A 211 -5.87 -10.96 -20.34
N ASP A 212 -6.19 -9.67 -20.29
CA ASP A 212 -5.25 -8.58 -20.04
C ASP A 212 -5.85 -7.57 -19.07
N GLU A 213 -5.00 -6.98 -18.23
CA GLU A 213 -5.35 -5.92 -17.29
C GLU A 213 -4.79 -4.59 -17.79
N ALA A 214 -5.55 -3.51 -17.63
CA ALA A 214 -5.07 -2.19 -18.01
C ALA A 214 -3.84 -1.78 -17.18
N ASN A 215 -2.75 -1.43 -17.88
CA ASN A 215 -1.49 -1.05 -17.24
C ASN A 215 -1.57 0.30 -16.51
N GLU A 216 -2.51 1.14 -16.90
CA GLU A 216 -2.74 2.47 -16.34
C GLU A 216 -4.18 2.52 -15.80
N PRO A 217 -4.39 2.27 -14.49
CA PRO A 217 -5.70 2.43 -13.89
C PRO A 217 -6.12 3.90 -13.84
N VAL A 218 -7.42 4.16 -13.85
CA VAL A 218 -7.97 5.50 -13.63
C VAL A 218 -7.95 5.80 -12.14
N ARG A 219 -7.50 7.00 -11.77
CA ARG A 219 -7.54 7.48 -10.40
C ARG A 219 -8.53 8.62 -10.29
N LEU A 220 -9.37 8.57 -9.26
CA LEU A 220 -10.33 9.60 -8.93
C LEU A 220 -10.00 10.19 -7.56
N TYR A 221 -10.05 11.52 -7.48
CA TYR A 221 -9.88 12.28 -6.26
C TYR A 221 -11.18 13.04 -5.98
N ILE A 222 -11.98 12.52 -5.08
CA ILE A 222 -13.30 13.08 -4.79
C ILE A 222 -13.28 13.76 -3.43
N ASN A 223 -13.17 15.08 -3.46
CA ASN A 223 -13.15 15.93 -2.29
C ASN A 223 -14.48 15.87 -1.55
N TYR A 224 -14.45 16.07 -0.24
CA TYR A 224 -15.65 16.25 0.56
C TYR A 224 -15.91 17.73 0.83
N ASN A 225 -17.17 18.15 0.71
CA ASN A 225 -17.62 19.46 1.14
C ASN A 225 -18.99 19.35 1.80
N ASN A 226 -19.11 19.84 3.01
CA ASN A 226 -20.39 19.94 3.69
C ASN A 226 -20.52 21.26 4.44
N THR A 227 -21.75 21.71 4.59
CA THR A 227 -22.11 22.87 5.41
C THR A 227 -23.29 22.49 6.29
N ASP A 228 -23.11 22.63 7.59
CA ASP A 228 -24.14 22.32 8.57
C ASP A 228 -24.42 23.54 9.46
N THR A 229 -25.71 23.84 9.66
CA THR A 229 -26.14 24.95 10.50
C THR A 229 -27.03 24.40 11.62
N ARG A 230 -26.63 24.64 12.86
CA ARG A 230 -27.33 24.17 14.06
C ARG A 230 -27.38 25.22 15.15
N VAL A 231 -28.30 25.04 16.05
CA VAL A 231 -28.34 25.78 17.32
C VAL A 231 -27.81 24.89 18.41
N ILE A 232 -26.82 25.36 19.16
CA ILE A 232 -26.20 24.59 20.24
C ILE A 232 -26.57 25.18 21.62
N GLY A 233 -27.15 24.32 22.48
CA GLY A 233 -27.24 24.57 23.91
C GLY A 233 -25.87 24.42 24.60
N SER A 234 -25.86 24.31 25.92
CA SER A 234 -24.62 23.97 26.61
C SER A 234 -24.19 22.51 26.29
N GLY A 235 -22.96 22.29 25.91
CA GLY A 235 -22.36 20.98 25.63
C GLY A 235 -21.67 20.87 24.30
N THR A 236 -21.67 19.68 23.74
CA THR A 236 -20.95 19.33 22.52
C THR A 236 -21.92 18.87 21.44
N HIS A 237 -21.68 19.33 20.21
CA HIS A 237 -22.25 18.74 19.00
C HIS A 237 -21.15 18.04 18.21
N GLU A 238 -21.41 16.80 17.85
CA GLU A 238 -20.55 15.98 17.02
C GLU A 238 -21.04 16.03 15.55
N HIS A 239 -20.10 16.04 14.62
CA HIS A 239 -20.31 15.94 13.18
C HIS A 239 -19.35 14.90 12.62
N ASP A 240 -19.88 13.99 11.81
CA ASP A 240 -19.09 13.01 11.11
C ASP A 240 -18.36 13.70 9.93
N LEU A 241 -17.08 13.42 9.79
CA LEU A 241 -16.23 13.89 8.71
C LEU A 241 -15.62 12.67 8.02
N PRO A 242 -16.15 12.26 6.86
CA PRO A 242 -15.61 11.09 6.15
C PRO A 242 -14.23 11.40 5.58
N VAL A 243 -13.23 10.65 6.01
CA VAL A 243 -11.87 10.69 5.52
C VAL A 243 -11.55 9.34 4.89
N ASN A 244 -11.64 9.24 3.57
CA ASN A 244 -11.47 8.02 2.81
C ASN A 244 -10.21 8.10 1.95
N ASP A 245 -9.06 7.92 2.58
CA ASP A 245 -7.78 7.79 1.89
C ASP A 245 -7.35 6.32 1.90
N LEU A 246 -7.34 5.68 0.73
CA LEU A 246 -6.97 4.27 0.59
C LEU A 246 -5.47 4.00 0.79
N GLY A 247 -4.67 5.02 1.14
CA GLY A 247 -3.26 4.84 1.46
C GLY A 247 -2.41 4.26 0.32
N LEU A 248 -2.81 4.51 -0.93
CA LEU A 248 -2.14 3.97 -2.12
C LEU A 248 -0.67 4.38 -2.25
N TYR A 249 -0.25 5.36 -1.47
CA TYR A 249 1.13 5.82 -1.35
C TYR A 249 1.54 5.93 0.11
N ALA A 250 2.81 5.67 0.38
CA ALA A 250 3.40 5.96 1.68
C ALA A 250 3.29 7.47 1.96
N GLY A 251 2.26 7.88 2.69
CA GLY A 251 1.95 9.28 2.98
C GLY A 251 0.52 9.69 2.72
N GLY A 252 -0.29 8.81 2.10
CA GLY A 252 -1.69 9.10 1.76
C GLY A 252 -1.88 10.17 0.70
N ASN A 253 -3.10 10.34 0.24
CA ASN A 253 -3.48 11.38 -0.72
C ASN A 253 -4.28 12.53 -0.07
N LEU A 254 -4.47 12.49 1.25
CA LEU A 254 -5.10 13.57 1.97
C LEU A 254 -4.20 14.81 1.97
N ARG A 255 -4.67 15.88 1.37
CA ARG A 255 -3.94 17.14 1.29
C ARG A 255 -4.14 17.98 2.53
N TYR A 256 -5.40 18.26 2.87
CA TYR A 256 -5.77 18.96 4.08
C TYR A 256 -7.24 18.75 4.43
N ILE A 257 -7.55 18.97 5.71
CA ILE A 257 -8.89 19.17 6.23
C ILE A 257 -9.00 20.64 6.62
N GLN A 258 -10.04 21.30 6.16
CA GLN A 258 -10.35 22.67 6.55
C GLN A 258 -11.73 22.71 7.20
N LEU A 259 -11.78 23.24 8.43
CA LEU A 259 -12.99 23.45 9.17
C LEU A 259 -13.14 24.94 9.45
N ARG A 260 -14.30 25.50 9.10
CA ARG A 260 -14.64 26.89 9.38
C ARG A 260 -15.94 26.94 10.15
N LEU A 261 -15.90 27.51 11.32
CA LEU A 261 -17.06 27.73 12.17
C LEU A 261 -17.38 29.22 12.26
N GLU A 262 -18.60 29.59 11.96
CA GLU A 262 -19.11 30.95 12.18
C GLU A 262 -20.31 30.91 13.11
N TYR A 263 -20.37 31.83 14.06
CA TYR A 263 -21.48 31.95 14.99
C TYR A 263 -21.69 33.39 15.45
N ASP A 264 -22.94 33.71 15.83
CA ASP A 264 -23.27 34.99 16.44
C ASP A 264 -22.91 34.96 17.92
N ALA A 265 -21.93 35.72 18.29
CA ALA A 265 -21.49 35.83 19.67
C ALA A 265 -22.48 36.58 20.61
N GLY A 266 -23.50 37.25 20.08
CA GLY A 266 -24.67 37.75 20.79
C GLY A 266 -24.45 38.57 22.06
N GLY A 267 -23.96 39.80 21.96
CA GLY A 267 -24.05 40.80 23.02
C GLY A 267 -23.24 40.54 24.31
N SER A 268 -23.64 41.17 25.43
CA SER A 268 -22.85 41.25 26.68
C SER A 268 -22.64 39.93 27.46
N HIS A 269 -23.12 38.82 26.98
CA HIS A 269 -22.90 37.48 27.52
C HIS A 269 -22.64 36.48 26.38
N GLY A 270 -21.70 36.83 25.51
CA GLY A 270 -21.45 36.15 24.24
C GLY A 270 -21.25 34.65 24.36
N ALA A 271 -21.66 33.95 23.30
CA ALA A 271 -21.34 32.55 23.12
C ALA A 271 -19.81 32.39 22.98
N ASP A 272 -19.32 31.25 23.45
CA ASP A 272 -17.93 30.86 23.37
C ASP A 272 -17.93 29.43 22.82
N LEU A 273 -17.64 29.31 21.51
CA LEU A 273 -17.59 28.03 20.83
C LEU A 273 -16.15 27.68 20.51
N ASP A 274 -15.79 26.44 20.78
CA ASP A 274 -14.50 25.85 20.43
C ASP A 274 -14.70 24.76 19.37
N LEU A 275 -13.66 24.54 18.57
CA LEU A 275 -13.65 23.57 17.49
C LEU A 275 -12.51 22.56 17.70
N TYR A 276 -12.87 21.28 17.67
CA TYR A 276 -11.93 20.17 17.84
C TYR A 276 -12.08 19.19 16.68
N LEU A 277 -10.97 18.55 16.32
CA LEU A 277 -10.91 17.49 15.32
C LEU A 277 -10.29 16.24 15.95
N TYR A 278 -11.00 15.14 15.86
CA TYR A 278 -10.56 13.82 16.34
C TYR A 278 -10.46 12.85 15.16
N ASN A 279 -9.41 12.07 15.17
CA ASN A 279 -9.25 11.00 14.18
C ASN A 279 -10.14 9.80 14.47
N LEU A 280 -10.11 8.79 13.60
CA LEU A 280 -10.89 7.56 13.72
C LEU A 280 -10.69 6.82 15.06
N THR A 281 -9.50 6.94 15.67
CA THR A 281 -9.22 6.30 16.97
C THR A 281 -9.72 7.13 18.17
N GLY A 282 -10.29 8.31 17.91
CA GLY A 282 -10.75 9.24 18.94
C GLY A 282 -9.60 10.05 19.58
N GLU A 283 -8.46 10.14 18.92
CA GLU A 283 -7.37 11.01 19.35
C GLU A 283 -7.60 12.42 18.79
N GLU A 284 -7.46 13.43 19.66
CA GLU A 284 -7.52 14.83 19.25
C GLU A 284 -6.28 15.16 18.40
N VAL A 285 -6.50 15.49 17.14
CA VAL A 285 -5.42 15.80 16.18
C VAL A 285 -5.27 17.30 15.93
N ALA A 286 -6.33 18.07 16.12
CA ALA A 286 -6.28 19.51 16.01
C ALA A 286 -7.40 20.16 16.82
N ARG A 287 -7.18 21.40 17.23
CA ARG A 287 -8.20 22.23 17.89
C ARG A 287 -7.96 23.71 17.65
N ASN A 288 -9.03 24.49 17.73
CA ASN A 288 -8.96 25.92 17.82
C ASN A 288 -9.94 26.39 18.91
N GLU A 289 -9.37 26.85 20.01
CA GLU A 289 -10.10 27.41 21.16
C GLU A 289 -9.98 28.95 21.06
N THR A 290 -11.07 29.63 20.71
CA THR A 290 -11.09 31.09 20.73
C THR A 290 -11.37 31.58 22.13
N HIS A 291 -10.38 32.13 22.77
CA HIS A 291 -10.58 32.98 23.95
C HIS A 291 -10.92 34.39 23.50
N ASP A 292 -12.14 34.59 22.96
CA ASP A 292 -12.56 35.97 22.69
C ASP A 292 -13.12 36.61 23.97
N THR A 293 -12.33 37.56 24.48
CA THR A 293 -12.74 38.45 25.56
C THR A 293 -13.29 39.77 25.03
N SER A 294 -13.32 39.98 23.72
CA SER A 294 -13.79 41.23 23.11
C SER A 294 -15.31 41.16 22.84
N GLN A 295 -16.05 41.83 23.67
CA GLN A 295 -17.51 41.93 23.60
C GLN A 295 -18.05 42.82 22.42
N THR A 296 -17.26 42.99 21.35
CA THR A 296 -17.55 43.98 20.32
C THR A 296 -17.82 43.40 18.92
N GLU A 297 -17.56 42.13 18.70
CA GLU A 297 -17.83 41.48 17.39
C GLU A 297 -19.14 40.74 17.43
N GLN A 298 -19.95 40.91 16.37
CA GLN A 298 -21.28 40.29 16.27
C GLN A 298 -21.19 38.87 15.67
N VAL A 299 -20.11 38.54 14.98
CA VAL A 299 -19.88 37.22 14.40
C VAL A 299 -18.46 36.82 14.66
N ASN A 300 -18.27 35.65 15.26
CA ASN A 300 -16.96 35.01 15.42
C ASN A 300 -16.74 33.98 14.33
N THR A 301 -15.51 33.93 13.83
CA THR A 301 -15.07 32.92 12.87
C THR A 301 -13.89 32.17 13.44
N ILE A 302 -14.01 30.86 13.49
CA ILE A 302 -12.93 29.93 13.86
C ILE A 302 -12.53 29.20 12.61
N LEU A 303 -11.23 29.20 12.31
CA LEU A 303 -10.63 28.41 11.24
C LEU A 303 -9.70 27.38 11.87
N LEU A 304 -9.87 26.13 11.49
CA LEU A 304 -8.99 25.03 11.84
C LEU A 304 -8.54 24.36 10.54
N GLU A 305 -7.24 24.28 10.35
CA GLU A 305 -6.61 23.61 9.20
C GLU A 305 -5.72 22.50 9.72
N TYR A 306 -5.91 21.33 9.19
CA TYR A 306 -5.08 20.17 9.44
C TYR A 306 -4.50 19.72 8.11
N ASP A 307 -3.20 19.79 7.96
CA ASP A 307 -2.47 19.36 6.78
C ASP A 307 -1.32 18.42 7.16
N ASN A 308 -0.99 17.56 6.23
CA ASN A 308 0.07 16.58 6.34
C ASN A 308 1.47 17.22 6.53
N SER A 309 1.67 18.48 6.09
CA SER A 309 2.96 19.15 6.18
C SER A 309 3.25 19.73 7.56
N THR A 310 2.22 20.11 8.31
CA THR A 310 2.35 20.78 9.62
C THR A 310 2.39 19.79 10.78
N HIS A 311 1.81 18.61 10.62
CA HIS A 311 1.64 17.67 11.71
C HIS A 311 2.56 16.45 11.65
N ASN A 312 3.30 16.24 10.55
CA ASN A 312 4.18 15.08 10.36
C ASN A 312 3.48 13.72 10.60
N VAL A 313 2.16 13.71 10.48
CA VAL A 313 1.35 12.52 10.65
C VAL A 313 1.28 11.85 9.29
N TRP A 314 2.04 10.79 9.16
CA TRP A 314 1.84 9.83 8.09
C TRP A 314 0.57 9.08 8.45
N PHE A 315 -0.45 9.15 7.59
CA PHE A 315 -1.61 8.29 7.71
C PHE A 315 -1.12 6.86 7.61
N ASP A 316 -1.15 6.13 8.72
CA ASP A 316 -0.67 4.76 8.78
C ASP A 316 -1.70 3.87 8.07
N GLU A 317 -1.24 2.98 7.21
CA GLU A 317 -2.01 2.24 6.19
C GLU A 317 -3.26 1.48 6.70
N GLU A 318 -3.46 1.34 8.00
CA GLU A 318 -4.54 0.53 8.58
C GLU A 318 -5.51 1.30 9.50
N GLY A 319 -5.30 2.57 9.80
CA GLY A 319 -6.01 3.20 10.92
C GLY A 319 -6.87 4.42 10.59
N GLU A 320 -6.77 4.98 9.40
CA GLU A 320 -7.26 6.35 9.15
C GLU A 320 -8.39 6.46 8.13
N LEU A 321 -8.86 5.33 7.60
CA LEU A 321 -10.06 5.27 6.77
C LEU A 321 -11.30 5.22 7.65
N GLY A 322 -12.18 6.20 7.50
CA GLY A 322 -13.45 6.19 8.21
C GLY A 322 -13.90 7.58 8.63
N ASP A 323 -14.93 7.61 9.47
CA ASP A 323 -15.49 8.85 9.95
C ASP A 323 -14.62 9.43 11.07
N TRP A 324 -13.98 10.56 10.80
CA TRP A 324 -13.39 11.40 11.82
C TRP A 324 -14.51 12.21 12.50
N THR A 325 -14.25 12.71 13.68
CA THR A 325 -15.24 13.47 14.43
C THR A 325 -14.81 14.93 14.55
N VAL A 326 -15.72 15.83 14.18
CA VAL A 326 -15.61 17.26 14.47
C VAL A 326 -16.51 17.59 15.63
N GLU A 327 -15.95 18.15 16.69
CA GLU A 327 -16.73 18.61 17.84
C GLU A 327 -16.81 20.14 17.85
N VAL A 328 -18.03 20.65 17.97
CA VAL A 328 -18.31 22.04 18.32
C VAL A 328 -18.74 22.08 19.79
N VAL A 329 -17.94 22.72 20.62
CA VAL A 329 -18.15 22.76 22.08
C VAL A 329 -18.58 24.14 22.52
N HIS A 330 -19.71 24.22 23.20
CA HIS A 330 -20.17 25.45 23.83
C HIS A 330 -19.75 25.48 25.31
N GLN A 331 -18.71 26.26 25.60
CA GLN A 331 -18.08 26.32 26.92
C GLN A 331 -18.94 27.01 28.00
N ARG A 332 -19.92 27.82 27.61
CA ARG A 332 -20.72 28.61 28.58
C ARG A 332 -22.14 28.08 28.71
N SER A 333 -22.59 27.98 29.97
CA SER A 333 -23.93 27.49 30.31
C SER A 333 -25.00 28.57 30.49
N TRP A 334 -24.70 29.83 30.14
CA TRP A 334 -25.61 30.97 30.35
C TRP A 334 -25.51 31.97 29.19
N GLY A 335 -26.64 32.26 28.61
CA GLY A 335 -26.80 33.05 27.41
C GLY A 335 -27.90 32.46 26.53
N ALA A 336 -28.12 33.04 25.37
CA ALA A 336 -28.92 32.40 24.35
C ALA A 336 -28.10 31.28 23.68
N ASP A 337 -28.79 30.22 23.31
CA ASP A 337 -28.19 29.14 22.52
C ASP A 337 -27.77 29.73 21.15
N PRO A 338 -26.47 29.77 20.80
CA PRO A 338 -26.04 30.35 19.54
C PRO A 338 -26.38 29.44 18.36
N GLU A 339 -26.77 30.07 17.25
CA GLU A 339 -26.76 29.41 15.98
C GLU A 339 -25.34 29.48 15.42
N TYR A 340 -24.83 28.37 14.91
CA TYR A 340 -23.56 28.33 14.20
C TYR A 340 -23.71 27.68 12.83
N THR A 341 -22.80 28.03 11.94
CA THR A 341 -22.61 27.35 10.67
C THR A 341 -21.20 26.80 10.62
N LEU A 342 -21.10 25.51 10.36
CA LEU A 342 -19.84 24.77 10.21
C LEU A 342 -19.67 24.36 8.75
N TRP A 343 -18.59 24.79 8.12
CA TRP A 343 -18.13 24.30 6.83
C TRP A 343 -17.02 23.29 7.06
N MET A 344 -17.09 22.17 6.34
CA MET A 344 -16.16 21.06 6.44
C MET A 344 -15.69 20.69 5.03
N ASP A 345 -14.40 20.79 4.82
CA ASP A 345 -13.74 20.41 3.56
C ASP A 345 -12.65 19.36 3.84
N VAL A 346 -12.69 18.27 3.08
CA VAL A 346 -11.59 17.29 2.99
C VAL A 346 -11.10 17.28 1.57
N ILE A 347 -9.84 17.60 1.38
CA ILE A 347 -9.23 17.76 0.06
C ILE A 347 -8.14 16.73 -0.14
N TYR A 348 -8.24 16.02 -1.24
CA TYR A 348 -7.26 15.05 -1.71
C TYR A 348 -6.42 15.64 -2.85
N TRP A 349 -5.28 15.11 -3.11
CA TRP A 349 -4.45 15.56 -4.21
C TRP A 349 -4.06 14.46 -5.17
N ASP A 350 -3.80 14.89 -6.39
CA ASP A 350 -3.08 14.16 -7.41
C ASP A 350 -1.57 14.39 -7.21
N ASP A 351 -0.77 13.33 -7.22
CA ASP A 351 0.69 13.39 -7.07
C ASP A 351 1.40 13.84 -8.37
#